data_45889337c9c7b2bc6e1ae033fdd89911
#
_entry.id   45889337c9c7b2bc6e1ae033fdd89911
#
_cell.length_a   1.000
_cell.length_b   1.000
_cell.length_c   1.000
_cell.angle_alpha   90.00
_cell.angle_beta   90.00
_cell.angle_gamma   90.00
#
_symmetry.space_group_name_H-M   'P 1'
#
loop_
_entity.id
_entity.type
_entity.pdbx_description
1 polymer ?
#
loop_
_entity_poly.entity_id
_entity_poly.type
_entity_poly.pdbx_seq_one_letter_code
_entity_poly.pdbx_strand_id
1 'polypeptide(L)'
;MTEAFLCDAIRTPIGRYGGALAPVRADDLGAVPLKALVERNRDVDWAAVDDVIYGCANQAGEDNRNVARMSLLLAGLPHAVPGATINRLCGSGMDAIGLAARAIKAGEASLMIAGGVESMSRAPFVTGKATSAFSRQAEIFDTTIGWRFVNPLMKQRYGVDSMPETAENVATDYRVSRADQDAFALRSQQKAARXDLAHRLPVTRDVVALEDVHV
;
A
#
# COMPACT_ATOMS: atom_id res chain seq x y z
N MET A 1 -22.01 -19.71 -9.91
CA MET A 1 -20.82 -19.11 -9.30
C MET A 1 -21.29 -17.97 -8.42
N THR A 2 -20.78 -17.92 -7.18
CA THR A 2 -21.11 -16.84 -6.25
C THR A 2 -20.54 -15.52 -6.79
N GLU A 3 -21.29 -14.45 -6.66
CA GLU A 3 -20.84 -13.12 -7.04
C GLU A 3 -20.15 -12.47 -5.84
N ALA A 4 -19.14 -11.64 -6.11
CA ALA A 4 -18.48 -10.83 -5.09
C ALA A 4 -18.85 -9.36 -5.34
N PHE A 5 -19.28 -8.69 -4.32
CA PHE A 5 -19.75 -7.31 -4.40
C PHE A 5 -18.86 -6.39 -3.55
N LEU A 6 -18.58 -5.22 -4.06
CA LEU A 6 -17.96 -4.16 -3.28
C LEU A 6 -19.07 -3.37 -2.59
N CYS A 7 -19.17 -3.53 -1.27
CA CYS A 7 -20.30 -2.98 -0.50
C CYS A 7 -20.00 -1.58 0.05
N ASP A 8 -18.74 -1.30 0.39
CA ASP A 8 -18.34 0.01 0.91
C ASP A 8 -16.83 0.15 0.69
N ALA A 9 -16.35 1.39 0.68
CA ALA A 9 -14.93 1.69 0.54
C ALA A 9 -14.60 3.06 1.13
N ILE A 10 -13.38 3.20 1.64
CA ILE A 10 -12.90 4.45 2.22
C ILE A 10 -11.37 4.47 2.20
N ARG A 11 -10.81 5.66 2.11
CA ARG A 11 -9.36 5.85 2.20
C ARG A 11 -9.01 7.12 2.99
N THR A 12 -7.79 7.18 3.45
CA THR A 12 -7.22 8.41 4.01
C THR A 12 -6.86 9.38 2.87
N PRO A 13 -6.63 10.66 3.17
CA PRO A 13 -5.97 11.51 2.17
C PRO A 13 -4.63 10.91 1.78
N ILE A 14 -4.21 11.12 0.52
CA ILE A 14 -2.88 10.72 0.07
C ILE A 14 -1.89 11.77 0.55
N GLY A 15 -0.94 11.35 1.39
CA GLY A 15 0.09 12.23 1.90
C GLY A 15 1.27 12.35 0.93
N ARG A 16 1.95 13.48 0.98
CA ARG A 16 3.23 13.60 0.28
C ARG A 16 4.35 13.14 1.22
N TYR A 17 5.47 12.71 0.65
CA TYR A 17 6.68 12.35 1.40
C TYR A 17 7.08 13.50 2.33
N GLY A 18 7.31 13.18 3.61
CA GLY A 18 7.67 14.17 4.62
C GLY A 18 6.56 15.15 4.97
N GLY A 19 5.32 14.90 4.53
CA GLY A 19 4.19 15.80 4.74
C GLY A 19 3.40 15.52 6.01
N ALA A 20 2.13 15.91 6.00
CA ALA A 20 1.29 15.91 7.22
C ALA A 20 1.10 14.50 7.82
N LEU A 21 1.14 13.45 7.01
CA LEU A 21 1.00 12.07 7.49
C LEU A 21 2.33 11.45 7.95
N ALA A 22 3.47 12.12 7.75
CA ALA A 22 4.78 11.56 8.08
C ALA A 22 4.93 11.18 9.57
N PRO A 23 4.31 11.88 10.55
CA PRO A 23 4.39 11.44 11.95
C PRO A 23 3.53 10.22 12.28
N VAL A 24 2.59 9.83 11.40
CA VAL A 24 1.64 8.75 11.68
C VAL A 24 2.31 7.40 11.37
N ARG A 25 2.30 6.49 12.32
CA ARG A 25 2.83 5.13 12.15
C ARG A 25 2.02 4.39 11.06
N ALA A 26 2.68 3.51 10.32
CA ALA A 26 2.01 2.76 9.24
C ALA A 26 0.86 1.89 9.76
N ASP A 27 1.05 1.22 10.90
CA ASP A 27 0.03 0.37 11.50
C ASP A 27 -1.17 1.19 11.99
N ASP A 28 -0.93 2.37 12.57
CA ASP A 28 -2.00 3.29 12.96
C ASP A 28 -2.73 3.84 11.74
N LEU A 29 -1.98 4.22 10.70
CA LEU A 29 -2.56 4.75 9.47
C LEU A 29 -3.48 3.71 8.83
N GLY A 30 -3.04 2.45 8.79
CA GLY A 30 -3.83 1.34 8.28
C GLY A 30 -5.11 1.07 9.08
N ALA A 31 -5.12 1.43 10.37
CA ALA A 31 -6.31 1.27 11.22
C ALA A 31 -7.38 2.34 10.95
N VAL A 32 -7.00 3.51 10.41
CA VAL A 32 -7.96 4.61 10.23
C VAL A 32 -9.12 4.22 9.31
N PRO A 33 -8.89 3.67 8.09
CA PRO A 33 -10.03 3.30 7.25
C PRO A 33 -10.86 2.16 7.85
N LEU A 34 -10.24 1.23 8.58
CA LEU A 34 -10.98 0.14 9.23
C LEU A 34 -11.93 0.69 10.30
N LYS A 35 -11.45 1.62 11.14
CA LYS A 35 -12.31 2.29 12.14
C LYS A 35 -13.49 2.98 11.45
N ALA A 36 -13.21 3.70 10.37
CA ALA A 36 -14.23 4.44 9.65
C ALA A 36 -15.27 3.51 9.01
N LEU A 37 -14.85 2.35 8.48
CA LEU A 37 -15.78 1.34 7.96
C LEU A 37 -16.69 0.82 9.08
N VAL A 38 -16.12 0.50 10.24
CA VAL A 38 -16.88 -0.01 11.41
C VAL A 38 -17.88 1.05 11.88
N GLU A 39 -17.44 2.29 12.03
CA GLU A 39 -18.30 3.38 12.48
C GLU A 39 -19.46 3.69 11.53
N ARG A 40 -19.20 3.54 10.23
CA ARG A 40 -20.16 3.85 9.18
C ARG A 40 -21.21 2.75 8.99
N ASN A 41 -20.84 1.50 9.26
CA ASN A 41 -21.66 0.32 8.99
C ASN A 41 -21.97 -0.45 10.29
N ARG A 42 -22.72 0.19 11.17
CA ARG A 42 -22.99 -0.31 12.54
C ARG A 42 -23.83 -1.58 12.60
N ASP A 43 -24.56 -1.87 11.53
CA ASP A 43 -25.41 -3.05 11.46
C ASP A 43 -24.67 -4.30 10.97
N VAL A 44 -23.40 -4.17 10.59
CA VAL A 44 -22.56 -5.30 10.16
C VAL A 44 -22.01 -6.03 11.38
N ASP A 45 -22.13 -7.35 11.38
CA ASP A 45 -21.46 -8.19 12.38
C ASP A 45 -19.98 -8.30 12.03
N TRP A 46 -19.17 -7.44 12.62
CA TRP A 46 -17.72 -7.40 12.35
C TRP A 46 -16.98 -8.65 12.87
N ALA A 47 -17.62 -9.46 13.72
CA ALA A 47 -17.04 -10.76 14.12
C ALA A 47 -17.19 -11.81 13.03
N ALA A 48 -18.07 -11.58 12.05
CA ALA A 48 -18.28 -12.46 10.90
C ALA A 48 -17.31 -12.20 9.75
N VAL A 49 -16.37 -11.26 9.90
CA VAL A 49 -15.35 -11.02 8.87
C VAL A 49 -14.40 -12.21 8.80
N ASP A 50 -14.36 -12.86 7.63
CA ASP A 50 -13.57 -14.08 7.41
C ASP A 50 -12.06 -13.77 7.36
N ASP A 51 -11.67 -12.63 6.77
CA ASP A 51 -10.25 -12.23 6.75
C ASP A 51 -10.13 -10.74 6.36
N VAL A 52 -9.01 -10.14 6.79
CA VAL A 52 -8.60 -8.79 6.37
C VAL A 52 -7.29 -8.94 5.59
N ILE A 53 -7.31 -8.64 4.31
CA ILE A 53 -6.13 -8.74 3.46
C ILE A 53 -5.64 -7.33 3.09
N TYR A 54 -4.43 -6.99 3.51
CA TYR A 54 -3.81 -5.71 3.21
C TYR A 54 -2.58 -5.88 2.34
N GLY A 55 -2.45 -5.04 1.33
CA GLY A 55 -1.22 -4.88 0.59
C GLY A 55 -0.26 -3.96 1.34
N CYS A 56 1.01 -4.37 1.39
CA CYS A 56 2.08 -3.52 1.89
C CYS A 56 3.39 -3.99 1.29
N ALA A 57 4.10 -3.11 0.60
CA ALA A 57 5.28 -3.51 -0.16
C ALA A 57 6.55 -3.52 0.70
N ASN A 58 6.74 -2.52 1.55
CA ASN A 58 8.02 -2.38 2.25
C ASN A 58 8.19 -3.39 3.38
N GLN A 59 7.33 -3.37 4.36
CA GLN A 59 7.33 -4.30 5.51
C GLN A 59 8.67 -4.37 6.26
N ALA A 60 9.46 -3.30 6.23
CA ALA A 60 10.79 -3.27 6.86
C ALA A 60 10.80 -2.57 8.22
N GLY A 61 9.77 -1.79 8.51
CA GLY A 61 9.70 -0.97 9.73
C GLY A 61 8.51 -1.34 10.61
N GLU A 62 7.71 -0.35 10.91
CA GLU A 62 6.50 -0.50 11.76
C GLU A 62 5.46 -1.41 11.14
N ASP A 63 5.58 -1.64 9.86
CA ASP A 63 4.73 -2.49 9.02
C ASP A 63 5.21 -3.95 8.94
N ASN A 64 6.22 -4.35 9.73
CA ASN A 64 6.89 -5.64 9.54
C ASN A 64 6.14 -6.86 10.09
N ARG A 65 5.29 -6.72 11.10
CA ARG A 65 4.67 -7.83 11.84
C ARG A 65 3.23 -8.07 11.37
N ASN A 66 3.03 -8.26 10.06
CA ASN A 66 1.69 -8.45 9.48
C ASN A 66 0.83 -7.21 9.75
N VAL A 67 1.09 -6.16 8.99
CA VAL A 67 0.44 -4.86 9.20
C VAL A 67 -1.08 -4.95 9.08
N ALA A 68 -1.62 -5.86 8.27
CA ALA A 68 -3.07 -6.11 8.23
C ALA A 68 -3.60 -6.47 9.62
N ARG A 69 -2.95 -7.45 10.24
CA ARG A 69 -3.34 -7.92 11.58
C ARG A 69 -3.18 -6.82 12.62
N MET A 70 -2.07 -6.09 12.57
CA MET A 70 -1.85 -4.98 13.51
C MET A 70 -2.93 -3.91 13.35
N SER A 71 -3.22 -3.52 12.11
CA SER A 71 -4.21 -2.46 11.82
C SER A 71 -5.62 -2.85 12.26
N LEU A 72 -6.03 -4.11 12.02
CA LEU A 72 -7.39 -4.52 12.41
C LEU A 72 -7.55 -4.53 13.92
N LEU A 73 -6.53 -4.96 14.66
CA LEU A 73 -6.57 -4.95 16.12
C LEU A 73 -6.59 -3.51 16.67
N LEU A 74 -5.77 -2.63 16.08
CA LEU A 74 -5.76 -1.20 16.44
C LEU A 74 -7.08 -0.51 16.08
N ALA A 75 -7.77 -1.00 15.07
CA ALA A 75 -9.09 -0.49 14.69
C ALA A 75 -10.19 -0.97 15.63
N GLY A 76 -9.91 -1.96 16.47
CA GLY A 76 -10.88 -2.49 17.41
C GLY A 76 -11.74 -3.63 16.86
N LEU A 77 -11.38 -4.22 15.73
CA LEU A 77 -12.07 -5.41 15.25
C LEU A 77 -11.84 -6.58 16.23
N PRO A 78 -12.79 -7.52 16.31
CA PRO A 78 -12.63 -8.66 17.22
C PRO A 78 -11.35 -9.43 16.99
N HIS A 79 -10.69 -9.86 18.06
CA HIS A 79 -9.41 -10.59 17.97
C HIS A 79 -9.51 -11.92 17.23
N ALA A 80 -10.70 -12.44 17.05
CA ALA A 80 -10.92 -13.67 16.29
C ALA A 80 -10.77 -13.45 14.78
N VAL A 81 -10.95 -12.21 14.30
CA VAL A 81 -10.83 -11.90 12.86
C VAL A 81 -9.38 -12.02 12.43
N PRO A 82 -9.05 -12.88 11.47
CA PRO A 82 -7.67 -13.01 11.01
C PRO A 82 -7.25 -11.84 10.11
N GLY A 83 -5.97 -11.80 9.78
CA GLY A 83 -5.47 -10.79 8.85
C GLY A 83 -4.19 -11.25 8.19
N ALA A 84 -4.01 -10.93 6.93
CA ALA A 84 -2.84 -11.31 6.14
C ALA A 84 -2.32 -10.11 5.35
N THR A 85 -1.00 -9.96 5.33
CA THR A 85 -0.35 -8.93 4.53
C THR A 85 0.29 -9.56 3.31
N ILE A 86 0.02 -8.99 2.15
CA ILE A 86 0.53 -9.50 0.88
C ILE A 86 1.40 -8.45 0.19
N ASN A 87 2.25 -8.90 -0.70
CA ASN A 87 3.16 -8.01 -1.42
C ASN A 87 3.19 -8.37 -2.91
N ARG A 88 2.73 -7.44 -3.73
CA ARG A 88 2.90 -7.42 -5.19
C ARG A 88 3.36 -6.02 -5.60
N LEU A 89 4.29 -5.47 -4.80
CA LEU A 89 4.84 -4.11 -4.97
C LEU A 89 3.69 -3.10 -5.11
N CYS A 90 3.74 -2.21 -6.10
CA CYS A 90 2.74 -1.14 -6.28
C CYS A 90 1.32 -1.67 -6.54
N GLY A 91 1.16 -2.95 -6.89
CA GLY A 91 -0.15 -3.58 -7.11
C GLY A 91 -0.71 -4.31 -5.90
N SER A 92 -0.08 -4.18 -4.72
CA SER A 92 -0.43 -5.00 -3.55
C SER A 92 -1.88 -4.79 -3.09
N GLY A 93 -2.34 -3.55 -3.04
CA GLY A 93 -3.72 -3.27 -2.64
C GLY A 93 -4.74 -3.83 -3.62
N MET A 94 -4.49 -3.67 -4.93
CA MET A 94 -5.37 -4.25 -5.96
C MET A 94 -5.37 -5.79 -5.87
N ASP A 95 -4.21 -6.40 -5.60
CA ASP A 95 -4.12 -7.85 -5.45
C ASP A 95 -4.88 -8.33 -4.21
N ALA A 96 -4.84 -7.55 -3.11
CA ALA A 96 -5.62 -7.84 -1.91
C ALA A 96 -7.13 -7.92 -2.24
N ILE A 97 -7.63 -6.94 -3.00
CA ILE A 97 -9.04 -6.93 -3.44
C ILE A 97 -9.32 -8.15 -4.32
N GLY A 98 -8.42 -8.46 -5.23
CA GLY A 98 -8.56 -9.63 -6.11
C GLY A 98 -8.59 -10.95 -5.34
N LEU A 99 -7.75 -11.08 -4.30
CA LEU A 99 -7.73 -12.27 -3.44
C LEU A 99 -9.06 -12.41 -2.68
N ALA A 100 -9.53 -11.33 -2.07
CA ALA A 100 -10.81 -11.32 -1.35
C ALA A 100 -11.96 -11.72 -2.27
N ALA A 101 -12.01 -11.12 -3.46
CA ALA A 101 -13.06 -11.44 -4.44
C ALA A 101 -13.00 -12.90 -4.88
N ARG A 102 -11.79 -13.45 -5.06
CA ARG A 102 -11.62 -14.87 -5.42
C ARG A 102 -12.08 -15.80 -4.30
N ALA A 103 -11.75 -15.47 -3.04
CA ALA A 103 -12.20 -16.29 -1.90
C ALA A 103 -13.73 -16.33 -1.81
N ILE A 104 -14.39 -15.18 -1.98
CA ILE A 104 -15.86 -15.11 -1.97
C ILE A 104 -16.42 -15.92 -3.14
N LYS A 105 -15.89 -15.75 -4.35
CA LYS A 105 -16.39 -16.45 -5.53
C LYS A 105 -16.16 -17.97 -5.45
N ALA A 106 -15.11 -18.40 -4.75
CA ALA A 106 -14.83 -19.82 -4.50
C ALA A 106 -15.71 -20.42 -3.39
N GLY A 107 -16.42 -19.58 -2.64
CA GLY A 107 -17.24 -20.04 -1.51
C GLY A 107 -16.44 -20.30 -0.24
N GLU A 108 -15.21 -19.79 -0.18
CA GLU A 108 -14.33 -19.93 0.98
C GLU A 108 -14.56 -18.83 2.03
N ALA A 109 -15.21 -17.74 1.62
CA ALA A 109 -15.47 -16.59 2.47
C ALA A 109 -16.83 -15.96 2.08
N SER A 110 -17.40 -15.24 3.03
CA SER A 110 -18.66 -14.51 2.82
C SER A 110 -18.49 -13.02 3.01
N LEU A 111 -17.61 -12.60 3.92
CA LEU A 111 -17.38 -11.19 4.24
C LEU A 111 -15.88 -10.96 4.40
N MET A 112 -15.31 -10.12 3.57
CA MET A 112 -13.87 -9.85 3.57
C MET A 112 -13.62 -8.35 3.62
N ILE A 113 -12.50 -7.95 4.21
CA ILE A 113 -11.99 -6.60 4.06
C ILE A 113 -10.67 -6.68 3.27
N ALA A 114 -10.51 -5.80 2.29
CA ALA A 114 -9.29 -5.76 1.50
C ALA A 114 -8.84 -4.32 1.28
N GLY A 115 -7.54 -4.08 1.31
CA GLY A 115 -6.99 -2.75 1.14
C GLY A 115 -5.48 -2.76 1.22
N GLY A 116 -4.91 -1.73 1.83
CA GLY A 116 -3.48 -1.65 2.01
C GLY A 116 -3.04 -0.41 2.74
N VAL A 117 -1.76 -0.36 3.04
CA VAL A 117 -1.12 0.82 3.64
C VAL A 117 0.34 0.86 3.24
N GLU A 118 0.84 2.07 3.00
CA GLU A 118 2.26 2.27 2.72
C GLU A 118 2.68 3.62 3.29
N SER A 119 3.81 3.66 3.99
CA SER A 119 4.38 4.93 4.44
C SER A 119 5.85 5.01 4.03
N MET A 120 6.12 5.67 2.93
CA MET A 120 7.48 5.90 2.47
C MET A 120 8.25 6.84 3.40
N SER A 121 7.54 7.78 4.05
CA SER A 121 8.18 8.72 4.98
C SER A 121 8.77 8.04 6.22
N ARG A 122 8.21 6.90 6.63
CA ARG A 122 8.65 6.17 7.82
C ARG A 122 9.42 4.89 7.49
N ALA A 123 9.75 4.70 6.23
CA ALA A 123 10.56 3.57 5.81
C ALA A 123 11.95 3.65 6.50
N PRO A 124 12.39 2.60 7.19
CA PRO A 124 13.60 2.67 8.00
C PRO A 124 14.87 2.49 7.19
N PHE A 125 15.98 2.87 7.78
CA PHE A 125 17.28 2.41 7.34
C PHE A 125 17.50 0.97 7.82
N VAL A 126 18.13 0.14 7.01
CA VAL A 126 18.43 -1.25 7.34
C VAL A 126 19.90 -1.57 7.02
N THR A 127 20.46 -2.51 7.78
CA THR A 127 21.82 -2.98 7.56
C THR A 127 21.83 -4.52 7.64
N GLY A 128 22.65 -5.13 6.79
CA GLY A 128 22.82 -6.58 6.82
C GLY A 128 23.70 -7.03 7.99
N LYS A 129 23.60 -8.29 8.33
CA LYS A 129 24.54 -8.91 9.28
C LYS A 129 25.91 -9.01 8.63
N ALA A 130 26.97 -8.84 9.44
CA ALA A 130 28.33 -9.08 8.98
C ALA A 130 28.48 -10.54 8.54
N THR A 131 29.19 -10.73 7.43
CA THR A 131 29.43 -12.05 6.87
C THR A 131 30.74 -12.68 7.37
N SER A 132 31.55 -11.91 8.09
CA SER A 132 32.82 -12.37 8.67
C SER A 132 32.95 -11.83 10.10
N ALA A 133 33.68 -12.57 10.93
CA ALA A 133 33.99 -12.13 12.28
C ALA A 133 34.85 -10.86 12.27
N PHE A 134 34.55 -9.98 13.22
CA PHE A 134 35.28 -8.72 13.41
C PHE A 134 35.28 -7.81 12.16
N SER A 135 34.20 -7.87 11.37
CA SER A 135 34.07 -7.01 10.21
C SER A 135 34.20 -5.53 10.61
N ARG A 136 34.94 -4.76 9.83
CA ARG A 136 35.09 -3.31 10.01
C ARG A 136 34.27 -2.52 8.99
N GLN A 137 33.37 -3.21 8.29
CA GLN A 137 32.51 -2.59 7.28
C GLN A 137 31.04 -2.88 7.58
N ALA A 138 30.20 -1.90 7.34
CA ALA A 138 28.76 -2.02 7.38
C ALA A 138 28.17 -1.16 6.26
N GLU A 139 27.12 -1.65 5.67
CA GLU A 139 26.40 -0.95 4.63
C GLU A 139 24.99 -0.66 5.14
N ILE A 140 24.52 0.56 4.96
CA ILE A 140 23.18 1.00 5.40
C ILE A 140 22.38 1.35 4.16
N PHE A 141 21.17 0.80 4.06
CA PHE A 141 20.26 1.05 2.96
C PHE A 141 19.04 1.81 3.46
N ASP A 142 18.65 2.85 2.73
CA ASP A 142 17.37 3.52 2.91
C ASP A 142 16.31 2.66 2.20
N THR A 143 15.26 2.26 2.93
CA THR A 143 14.22 1.42 2.34
C THR A 143 13.06 2.21 1.76
N THR A 144 13.17 3.55 1.72
CA THR A 144 12.13 4.41 1.16
C THR A 144 11.80 4.03 -0.28
N ILE A 145 12.84 3.85 -1.11
CA ILE A 145 12.65 3.54 -2.53
C ILE A 145 13.91 2.82 -3.04
N GLY A 146 13.75 2.00 -4.06
CA GLY A 146 14.87 1.34 -4.71
C GLY A 146 15.24 0.01 -4.11
N TRP A 147 16.33 -0.52 -4.62
CA TRP A 147 16.80 -1.86 -4.27
C TRP A 147 17.70 -1.85 -3.05
N ARG A 148 17.62 -2.91 -2.25
CA ARG A 148 18.53 -3.18 -1.15
C ARG A 148 18.84 -4.67 -1.12
N PHE A 149 19.99 -5.05 -0.61
CA PHE A 149 20.44 -6.45 -0.52
C PHE A 149 20.34 -7.14 -1.88
N VAL A 150 20.83 -6.49 -2.92
CA VAL A 150 20.67 -6.93 -4.31
C VAL A 150 21.31 -8.29 -4.52
N ASN A 151 20.53 -9.25 -5.00
CA ASN A 151 21.04 -10.56 -5.41
C ASN A 151 21.86 -10.37 -6.71
N PRO A 152 23.15 -10.78 -6.75
CA PRO A 152 23.99 -10.55 -7.94
C PRO A 152 23.45 -11.21 -9.20
N LEU A 153 22.84 -12.38 -9.10
CA LEU A 153 22.31 -13.08 -10.25
C LEU A 153 21.05 -12.39 -10.79
N MET A 154 20.21 -11.86 -9.90
CA MET A 154 19.07 -11.05 -10.32
C MET A 154 19.52 -9.79 -11.04
N LYS A 155 20.53 -9.11 -10.49
CA LYS A 155 21.11 -7.91 -11.13
C LYS A 155 21.63 -8.24 -12.53
N GLN A 156 22.35 -9.36 -12.65
CA GLN A 156 22.93 -9.78 -13.93
C GLN A 156 21.86 -10.10 -14.97
N ARG A 157 20.78 -10.79 -14.56
CA ARG A 157 19.77 -11.29 -15.50
C ARG A 157 18.71 -10.26 -15.86
N TYR A 158 18.32 -9.42 -14.91
CA TYR A 158 17.13 -8.59 -15.06
C TYR A 158 17.39 -7.10 -14.79
N GLY A 159 18.57 -6.76 -14.30
CA GLY A 159 18.87 -5.38 -13.90
C GLY A 159 18.23 -5.00 -12.57
N VAL A 160 18.54 -3.81 -12.11
CA VAL A 160 17.99 -3.23 -10.88
C VAL A 160 17.68 -1.74 -11.09
N ASP A 161 17.18 -1.42 -12.25
CA ASP A 161 16.87 -0.04 -12.62
C ASP A 161 15.88 0.56 -11.62
N SER A 162 16.10 1.79 -11.26
CA SER A 162 15.14 2.56 -10.49
C SER A 162 13.92 2.89 -11.36
N MET A 163 12.83 3.33 -10.73
CA MET A 163 11.63 3.70 -11.50
C MET A 163 11.90 4.86 -12.48
N PRO A 164 12.69 5.90 -12.13
CA PRO A 164 13.07 6.89 -13.14
C PRO A 164 13.87 6.32 -14.32
N GLU A 165 14.81 5.41 -14.04
CA GLU A 165 15.57 4.74 -15.11
C GLU A 165 14.65 3.90 -16.01
N THR A 166 13.72 3.16 -15.39
CA THR A 166 12.71 2.40 -16.14
C THR A 166 11.88 3.33 -17.02
N ALA A 167 11.48 4.49 -16.50
CA ALA A 167 10.72 5.48 -17.28
C ALA A 167 11.53 6.00 -18.48
N GLU A 168 12.83 6.25 -18.30
CA GLU A 168 13.70 6.67 -19.40
C GLU A 168 13.84 5.55 -20.46
N ASN A 169 13.94 4.29 -20.02
CA ASN A 169 13.97 3.16 -20.94
C ASN A 169 12.69 3.08 -21.77
N VAL A 170 11.53 3.23 -21.12
CA VAL A 170 10.23 3.24 -21.80
C VAL A 170 10.16 4.40 -22.79
N ALA A 171 10.58 5.60 -22.35
CA ALA A 171 10.57 6.76 -23.23
C ALA A 171 11.42 6.53 -24.49
N THR A 172 12.58 5.89 -24.33
CA THR A 172 13.49 5.56 -25.43
C THR A 172 12.88 4.50 -26.34
N ASP A 173 12.44 3.37 -25.76
CA ASP A 173 11.98 2.21 -26.52
C ASP A 173 10.71 2.53 -27.32
N TYR A 174 9.82 3.32 -26.75
CA TYR A 174 8.54 3.67 -27.38
C TYR A 174 8.55 5.07 -28.00
N ARG A 175 9.71 5.72 -27.99
CA ARG A 175 9.90 7.06 -28.60
C ARG A 175 8.90 8.09 -28.09
N VAL A 176 8.68 8.09 -26.76
CA VAL A 176 7.77 9.05 -26.12
C VAL A 176 8.47 10.42 -26.09
N SER A 177 7.91 11.39 -26.77
CA SER A 177 8.54 12.72 -26.87
C SER A 177 8.52 13.46 -25.53
N ARG A 178 9.46 14.35 -25.33
CA ARG A 178 9.49 15.20 -24.13
C ARG A 178 8.19 15.99 -23.98
N ALA A 179 7.64 16.48 -25.09
CA ALA A 179 6.38 17.22 -25.07
C ALA A 179 5.22 16.38 -24.54
N ASP A 180 5.16 15.10 -24.96
CA ASP A 180 4.12 14.18 -24.47
C ASP A 180 4.29 13.87 -22.99
N GLN A 181 5.54 13.66 -22.53
CA GLN A 181 5.84 13.45 -21.13
C GLN A 181 5.37 14.64 -20.27
N ASP A 182 5.73 15.85 -20.71
CA ASP A 182 5.34 17.08 -19.99
C ASP A 182 3.82 17.26 -19.98
N ALA A 183 3.17 17.02 -21.10
CA ALA A 183 1.70 17.13 -21.20
C ALA A 183 1.02 16.10 -20.27
N PHE A 184 1.53 14.89 -20.22
CA PHE A 184 1.01 13.85 -19.30
C PHE A 184 1.20 14.28 -17.85
N ALA A 185 2.41 14.72 -17.49
CA ALA A 185 2.73 15.15 -16.12
C ALA A 185 1.84 16.33 -15.70
N LEU A 186 1.65 17.31 -16.59
CA LEU A 186 0.78 18.46 -16.32
C LEU A 186 -0.66 18.01 -16.02
N ARG A 187 -1.21 17.13 -16.88
CA ARG A 187 -2.57 16.60 -16.67
C ARG A 187 -2.66 15.85 -15.32
N SER A 188 -1.63 15.08 -14.96
CA SER A 188 -1.60 14.38 -13.68
C SER A 188 -1.63 15.33 -12.50
N GLN A 189 -0.81 16.39 -12.55
CA GLN A 189 -0.79 17.40 -11.48
C GLN A 189 -2.13 18.15 -11.37
N GLN A 190 -2.74 18.47 -12.51
CA GLN A 190 -4.05 19.11 -12.53
C GLN A 190 -5.13 18.21 -11.90
N LYS A 191 -5.08 16.89 -12.16
CA LYS A 191 -5.99 15.93 -11.53
C LYS A 191 -5.76 15.87 -10.02
N ALA A 192 -4.51 15.78 -9.59
CA ALA A 192 -4.15 15.74 -8.17
C ALA A 192 -4.64 17.01 -7.44
N ALA A 193 -4.47 18.18 -8.04
CA ALA A 193 -4.94 19.45 -7.46
C ALA A 193 -6.47 19.46 -7.26
N ARG A 194 -7.22 18.86 -8.16
CA ARG A 194 -8.67 18.72 -7.99
C ARG A 194 -9.05 17.79 -6.82
N UNK A 195 -8.31 16.88 -6.81
CA UNK A 195 -8.48 16.03 -5.86
C UNK A 195 -8.28 16.49 -4.57
N ASP A 196 -7.28 17.16 -4.40
CA ASP A 196 -6.95 17.82 -3.15
C ASP A 196 -8.07 18.80 -2.74
N LEU A 197 -8.57 19.56 -3.66
CA LEU A 197 -9.67 20.47 -3.40
C LEU A 197 -10.92 19.72 -2.93
N ALA A 198 -11.22 18.59 -3.53
CA ALA A 198 -12.38 17.78 -3.12
C ALA A 198 -12.24 17.27 -1.69
N HIS A 199 -11.01 16.95 -1.27
CA HIS A 199 -10.74 16.50 0.12
C HIS A 199 -10.84 17.63 1.14
N ARG A 200 -10.72 18.86 0.73
CA ARG A 200 -10.85 20.03 1.63
C ARG A 200 -12.31 20.43 1.87
N LEU A 201 -13.22 19.96 1.02
CA LEU A 201 -14.65 20.20 1.23
C LEU A 201 -15.19 19.20 2.25
N PRO A 202 -16.18 19.57 3.07
CA PRO A 202 -16.77 18.63 4.02
C PRO A 202 -17.32 17.42 3.25
N VAL A 203 -16.97 16.25 3.73
CA VAL A 203 -17.22 14.99 3.04
C VAL A 203 -18.72 14.78 2.87
N THR A 204 -19.22 15.06 1.71
CA THR A 204 -20.49 14.51 1.28
C THR A 204 -20.22 13.08 0.81
N ARG A 205 -21.04 12.19 1.22
CA ARG A 205 -21.02 10.72 1.18
C ARG A 205 -20.68 10.09 -0.17
N ASP A 206 -19.51 10.35 -0.74
CA ASP A 206 -19.12 9.65 -1.96
C ASP A 206 -18.18 8.51 -1.61
N VAL A 207 -18.62 7.32 -1.90
CA VAL A 207 -17.87 6.09 -1.68
C VAL A 207 -16.68 6.10 -2.64
N VAL A 208 -15.48 6.06 -2.08
CA VAL A 208 -14.24 5.96 -2.86
C VAL A 208 -13.64 4.60 -2.59
N ALA A 209 -13.24 3.91 -3.64
CA ALA A 209 -12.62 2.60 -3.52
C ALA A 209 -11.40 2.66 -2.58
N LEU A 210 -11.20 1.61 -1.81
CA LEU A 210 -10.00 1.46 -1.00
C LEU A 210 -8.80 1.38 -1.94
N GLU A 211 -8.05 2.44 -2.02
CA GLU A 211 -6.83 2.50 -2.81
C GLU A 211 -5.62 2.44 -1.89
N ASP A 212 -4.51 1.97 -2.39
CA ASP A 212 -3.25 2.01 -1.67
C ASP A 212 -2.92 3.45 -1.30
N VAL A 213 -2.56 3.67 -0.08
CA VAL A 213 -2.08 4.97 0.36
C VAL A 213 -0.60 5.05 -0.02
N HIS A 214 -0.34 5.59 -1.19
CA HIS A 214 1.03 5.90 -1.59
C HIS A 214 1.40 7.27 -1.07
N VAL A 215 2.48 7.34 -0.32
CA VAL A 215 2.99 8.57 0.28
C VAL A 215 4.21 9.06 -0.49
#